data_3aecc1cf02b9b39aa59aaa0115a4a59a
#
_entry.id   3aecc1cf02b9b39aa59aaa0115a4a59a
#
_cell.length_a   1.000
_cell.length_b   1.000
_cell.length_c   1.000
_cell.angle_alpha   90.00
_cell.angle_beta   90.00
_cell.angle_gamma   90.00
#
_symmetry.space_group_name_H-M   'P 1'
#
loop_
_entity.id
_entity.type
_entity.pdbx_description
1 polymer ?
#
loop_
_entity_poly.entity_id
_entity_poly.type
_entity_poly.pdbx_seq_one_letter_code
_entity_poly.pdbx_strand_id
1 'polypeptide(L)'
;TNLLVGFVLLLQIATAQIQPNIYREANKAEMNAWVDSVYSSLTIDERIGQLFMVIADTHTTTANKNLIKRYIDQQKIGGILFSKGTIAKQANITNYAQEASKTPLMIALDGEWGLNMRLTDAPRFPRNMALGAIKDDSLLYLYGKEVARQCKELGIHVNFAPVLDVNSNPRNPVIGSRSFGEDPQNVTNKSIAYSRGLEDGGVMAVAKHFPGHGDTSEDSHLTLPTIAHNRERLDSVELYPFKAYINAGLSGIMIGHLNIPALNTNGLPSSLTPEVGKELLKEEMGFTGLTFTDGMAMKGVANQPSMSVKALLAGNDIILGVVNIENEFQSVKEAVENNTISAELLERKVRKILSYKHITGAHTFEPIDANQATRNINNSYSRWLIKKLKRSSTVLIKNNNNLLPIKNLDKNRIASVAIGVSSINPFQTWLNRYTDVATFQIEEPSELTTLKKKLEEYNL
;
A
#
# COMPACT_ATOMS: atom_id res chain seq x y z
N THR A 1 -24.51 42.57 45.04
CA THR A 1 -23.39 42.10 44.18
C THR A 1 -23.49 40.61 43.98
N ASN A 2 -24.20 40.23 42.90
CA ASN A 2 -24.32 38.83 42.50
C ASN A 2 -23.18 38.50 41.54
N LEU A 3 -22.26 37.62 41.95
CA LEU A 3 -21.28 36.98 41.05
C LEU A 3 -21.99 35.88 40.28
N LEU A 4 -22.19 36.08 38.98
CA LEU A 4 -22.52 35.03 38.03
C LEU A 4 -21.21 34.28 37.71
N VAL A 5 -21.06 33.05 38.22
CA VAL A 5 -20.04 32.12 37.80
C VAL A 5 -20.56 31.43 36.55
N GLY A 6 -20.05 31.82 35.39
CA GLY A 6 -20.34 31.16 34.12
C GLY A 6 -19.60 29.84 34.05
N PHE A 7 -20.31 28.71 34.10
CA PHE A 7 -19.79 27.39 33.76
C PHE A 7 -19.71 27.29 32.23
N VAL A 8 -18.54 27.41 31.69
CA VAL A 8 -18.29 27.06 30.29
C VAL A 8 -18.19 25.52 30.21
N LEU A 9 -19.29 24.88 29.82
CA LEU A 9 -19.28 23.49 29.40
C LEU A 9 -18.52 23.40 28.07
N LEU A 10 -17.26 22.98 28.10
CA LEU A 10 -16.57 22.46 26.95
C LEU A 10 -17.23 21.13 26.58
N LEU A 11 -18.18 21.15 25.63
CA LEU A 11 -18.64 19.97 24.96
C LEU A 11 -17.42 19.41 24.14
N GLN A 12 -16.73 18.46 24.69
CA GLN A 12 -15.90 17.57 23.89
C GLN A 12 -16.85 16.75 23.01
N ILE A 13 -16.97 17.14 21.76
CA ILE A 13 -17.62 16.32 20.75
C ILE A 13 -16.69 15.12 20.56
N ALA A 14 -16.96 14.05 21.30
CA ALA A 14 -16.31 12.77 21.05
C ALA A 14 -16.71 12.34 19.63
N THR A 15 -15.79 12.42 18.70
CA THR A 15 -15.99 11.85 17.36
C THR A 15 -16.29 10.36 17.52
N ALA A 16 -17.42 9.93 16.94
CA ALA A 16 -17.80 8.52 17.01
C ALA A 16 -16.70 7.66 16.37
N GLN A 17 -16.10 6.77 17.12
CA GLN A 17 -15.09 5.84 16.62
C GLN A 17 -15.72 4.92 15.58
N ILE A 18 -15.17 4.92 14.36
CA ILE A 18 -15.67 4.13 13.23
C ILE A 18 -14.94 2.81 13.21
N GLN A 19 -15.67 1.73 13.54
CA GLN A 19 -15.14 0.37 13.44
C GLN A 19 -15.08 -0.07 11.97
N PRO A 20 -13.94 -0.62 11.49
CA PRO A 20 -13.82 -1.16 10.14
C PRO A 20 -14.89 -2.21 9.81
N ASN A 21 -15.35 -2.23 8.55
CA ASN A 21 -16.41 -3.12 8.08
C ASN A 21 -16.06 -4.60 8.31
N ILE A 22 -14.86 -5.02 7.89
CA ILE A 22 -14.40 -6.41 8.10
C ILE A 22 -14.35 -6.81 9.58
N TYR A 23 -14.08 -5.83 10.47
CA TYR A 23 -14.12 -6.07 11.91
C TYR A 23 -15.57 -6.18 12.40
N ARG A 24 -16.49 -5.31 11.94
CA ARG A 24 -17.91 -5.35 12.34
C ARG A 24 -18.60 -6.64 11.89
N GLU A 25 -18.28 -7.11 10.68
CA GLU A 25 -18.90 -8.27 10.04
C GLU A 25 -18.32 -9.60 10.51
N ALA A 26 -17.18 -9.59 11.19
CA ALA A 26 -16.55 -10.80 11.72
C ALA A 26 -17.44 -11.51 12.75
N ASN A 27 -17.37 -12.85 12.79
CA ASN A 27 -17.95 -13.64 13.86
C ASN A 27 -17.22 -13.35 15.18
N LYS A 28 -17.80 -12.47 15.99
CA LYS A 28 -17.17 -11.98 17.23
C LYS A 28 -16.94 -13.09 18.25
N ALA A 29 -17.85 -14.04 18.36
CA ALA A 29 -17.73 -15.13 19.33
C ALA A 29 -16.54 -16.03 19.00
N GLU A 30 -16.42 -16.44 17.74
CA GLU A 30 -15.32 -17.27 17.26
C GLU A 30 -13.98 -16.53 17.31
N MET A 31 -13.95 -15.29 16.80
CA MET A 31 -12.76 -14.43 16.83
C MET A 31 -12.25 -14.23 18.26
N ASN A 32 -13.14 -13.85 19.20
CA ASN A 32 -12.73 -13.59 20.59
C ASN A 32 -12.26 -14.88 21.27
N ALA A 33 -12.94 -16.01 21.08
CA ALA A 33 -12.52 -17.30 21.62
C ALA A 33 -11.12 -17.69 21.14
N TRP A 34 -10.85 -17.52 19.83
CA TRP A 34 -9.51 -17.77 19.27
C TRP A 34 -8.47 -16.80 19.82
N VAL A 35 -8.77 -15.50 19.88
CA VAL A 35 -7.86 -14.46 20.41
C VAL A 35 -7.53 -14.73 21.87
N ASP A 36 -8.52 -15.07 22.70
CA ASP A 36 -8.34 -15.37 24.12
C ASP A 36 -7.46 -16.61 24.32
N SER A 37 -7.72 -17.67 23.56
CA SER A 37 -6.94 -18.90 23.59
C SER A 37 -5.48 -18.65 23.22
N VAL A 38 -5.23 -17.97 22.10
CA VAL A 38 -3.88 -17.68 21.63
C VAL A 38 -3.17 -16.75 22.60
N TYR A 39 -3.78 -15.60 22.96
CA TYR A 39 -3.17 -14.61 23.85
C TYR A 39 -2.74 -15.22 25.20
N SER A 40 -3.60 -16.07 25.78
CA SER A 40 -3.31 -16.72 27.06
C SER A 40 -2.16 -17.73 26.98
N SER A 41 -1.90 -18.28 25.79
CA SER A 41 -0.78 -19.22 25.55
C SER A 41 0.55 -18.54 25.26
N LEU A 42 0.54 -17.20 24.98
CA LEU A 42 1.76 -16.46 24.62
C LEU A 42 2.55 -16.04 25.85
N THR A 43 3.86 -16.31 25.83
CA THR A 43 4.85 -15.68 26.72
C THR A 43 4.96 -14.19 26.44
N ILE A 44 5.62 -13.43 27.31
CA ILE A 44 5.85 -11.99 27.10
C ILE A 44 6.65 -11.74 25.81
N ASP A 45 7.67 -12.53 25.52
CA ASP A 45 8.48 -12.41 24.32
C ASP A 45 7.65 -12.71 23.05
N GLU A 46 6.77 -13.72 23.11
CA GLU A 46 5.84 -14.02 22.00
C GLU A 46 4.82 -12.89 21.79
N ARG A 47 4.35 -12.22 22.85
CA ARG A 47 3.48 -11.03 22.74
C ARG A 47 4.21 -9.85 22.10
N ILE A 48 5.44 -9.58 22.53
CA ILE A 48 6.29 -8.53 21.94
C ILE A 48 6.55 -8.82 20.45
N GLY A 49 6.86 -10.07 20.11
CA GLY A 49 7.11 -10.50 18.74
C GLY A 49 5.94 -10.23 17.80
N GLN A 50 4.68 -10.30 18.27
CA GLN A 50 3.50 -10.00 17.45
C GLN A 50 3.48 -8.56 16.94
N LEU A 51 4.19 -7.64 17.57
CA LEU A 51 4.29 -6.22 17.16
C LEU A 51 5.23 -6.02 15.96
N PHE A 52 6.03 -7.01 15.57
CA PHE A 52 7.04 -6.89 14.52
C PHE A 52 6.64 -7.62 13.25
N MET A 53 6.73 -6.92 12.12
CA MET A 53 6.66 -7.49 10.78
C MET A 53 8.00 -7.26 10.08
N VAL A 54 8.72 -8.33 9.76
CA VAL A 54 10.02 -8.25 9.08
C VAL A 54 9.84 -8.21 7.57
N ILE A 55 10.82 -7.64 6.87
CA ILE A 55 10.93 -7.74 5.40
C ILE A 55 11.82 -8.94 5.08
N ALA A 56 11.33 -9.86 4.27
CA ALA A 56 12.07 -11.04 3.85
C ALA A 56 12.08 -11.21 2.33
N ASP A 57 13.11 -11.89 1.84
CA ASP A 57 13.23 -12.27 0.44
C ASP A 57 12.36 -13.51 0.15
N THR A 58 11.93 -13.68 -1.09
CA THR A 58 11.19 -14.87 -1.54
C THR A 58 12.09 -16.02 -1.99
N HIS A 59 13.43 -15.84 -1.99
CA HIS A 59 14.35 -16.91 -2.37
C HIS A 59 14.27 -18.09 -1.39
N THR A 60 14.23 -19.30 -1.95
CA THR A 60 14.13 -20.56 -1.18
C THR A 60 15.50 -21.15 -0.82
N THR A 61 16.54 -20.30 -0.77
CA THR A 61 17.89 -20.69 -0.35
C THR A 61 17.96 -21.07 1.13
N THR A 62 18.88 -21.92 1.49
CA THR A 62 19.11 -22.31 2.89
C THR A 62 19.40 -21.08 3.77
N ALA A 63 20.18 -20.12 3.28
CA ALA A 63 20.50 -18.90 4.01
C ALA A 63 19.25 -18.08 4.35
N ASN A 64 18.35 -17.87 3.38
CA ASN A 64 17.11 -17.12 3.61
C ASN A 64 16.15 -17.89 4.54
N LYS A 65 16.01 -19.19 4.36
CA LYS A 65 15.22 -20.03 5.28
C LYS A 65 15.74 -19.97 6.70
N ASN A 66 17.06 -20.07 6.90
CA ASN A 66 17.67 -19.95 8.23
C ASN A 66 17.46 -18.56 8.84
N LEU A 67 17.52 -17.50 8.02
CA LEU A 67 17.22 -16.13 8.47
C LEU A 67 15.78 -15.99 8.96
N ILE A 68 14.81 -16.46 8.17
CA ILE A 68 13.39 -16.43 8.54
C ILE A 68 13.16 -17.28 9.79
N LYS A 69 13.74 -18.47 9.86
CA LYS A 69 13.63 -19.32 11.04
C LYS A 69 14.20 -18.66 12.29
N ARG A 70 15.35 -17.96 12.17
CA ARG A 70 15.92 -17.18 13.27
C ARG A 70 14.97 -16.11 13.77
N TYR A 71 14.33 -15.34 12.88
CA TYR A 71 13.33 -14.34 13.27
C TYR A 71 12.13 -14.96 13.99
N ILE A 72 11.67 -16.11 13.53
CA ILE A 72 10.56 -16.86 14.17
C ILE A 72 10.98 -17.40 15.52
N ASP A 73 12.15 -18.05 15.63
CA ASP A 73 12.59 -18.71 16.85
C ASP A 73 13.06 -17.75 17.94
N GLN A 74 13.73 -16.66 17.58
CA GLN A 74 14.35 -15.74 18.53
C GLN A 74 13.48 -14.52 18.83
N GLN A 75 12.93 -13.85 17.80
CA GLN A 75 12.12 -12.66 17.98
C GLN A 75 10.63 -12.92 17.94
N LYS A 76 10.19 -14.16 17.70
CA LYS A 76 8.76 -14.55 17.74
C LYS A 76 7.86 -13.68 16.88
N ILE A 77 8.36 -13.24 15.70
CA ILE A 77 7.73 -12.24 14.83
C ILE A 77 6.26 -12.52 14.53
N GLY A 78 5.46 -11.46 14.44
CA GLY A 78 4.03 -11.53 14.15
C GLY A 78 3.69 -11.58 12.66
N GLY A 79 4.60 -11.17 11.77
CA GLY A 79 4.33 -11.14 10.34
C GLY A 79 5.57 -11.00 9.47
N ILE A 80 5.35 -11.19 8.16
CA ILE A 80 6.39 -11.04 7.12
C ILE A 80 5.82 -10.26 5.94
N LEU A 81 6.52 -9.21 5.52
CA LEU A 81 6.36 -8.56 4.23
C LEU A 81 7.36 -9.20 3.25
N PHE A 82 6.87 -9.88 2.25
CA PHE A 82 7.75 -10.45 1.24
C PHE A 82 8.12 -9.44 0.15
N SER A 83 9.40 -9.41 -0.18
CA SER A 83 9.96 -8.57 -1.24
C SER A 83 9.82 -9.24 -2.63
N LYS A 84 10.73 -8.95 -3.56
CA LYS A 84 10.67 -9.39 -4.95
C LYS A 84 10.83 -10.91 -5.13
N GLY A 85 10.16 -11.47 -6.17
CA GLY A 85 10.33 -12.87 -6.54
C GLY A 85 9.44 -13.35 -7.66
N THR A 86 8.99 -14.60 -7.54
CA THR A 86 8.02 -15.25 -8.42
C THR A 86 6.89 -15.86 -7.57
N ILE A 87 5.78 -16.16 -8.21
CA ILE A 87 4.61 -16.79 -7.57
C ILE A 87 5.03 -18.06 -6.82
N ALA A 88 5.75 -18.96 -7.51
CA ALA A 88 6.16 -20.23 -6.92
C ALA A 88 7.14 -20.06 -5.75
N LYS A 89 8.08 -19.11 -5.82
CA LYS A 89 8.98 -18.82 -4.71
C LYS A 89 8.23 -18.27 -3.50
N GLN A 90 7.30 -17.34 -3.73
CA GLN A 90 6.45 -16.80 -2.68
C GLN A 90 5.64 -17.90 -1.99
N ALA A 91 4.96 -18.76 -2.73
CA ALA A 91 4.20 -19.88 -2.17
C ALA A 91 5.07 -20.78 -1.28
N ASN A 92 6.22 -21.23 -1.78
CA ASN A 92 7.12 -22.13 -1.06
C ASN A 92 7.70 -21.51 0.22
N ILE A 93 8.06 -20.21 0.19
CA ILE A 93 8.62 -19.57 1.37
C ILE A 93 7.53 -19.21 2.39
N THR A 94 6.30 -18.93 1.94
CA THR A 94 5.14 -18.76 2.81
C THR A 94 4.85 -20.06 3.56
N ASN A 95 4.80 -21.21 2.86
CA ASN A 95 4.61 -22.52 3.50
C ASN A 95 5.66 -22.77 4.57
N TYR A 96 6.95 -22.60 4.20
CA TYR A 96 8.06 -22.79 5.14
C TYR A 96 7.93 -21.91 6.40
N ALA A 97 7.61 -20.64 6.23
CA ALA A 97 7.50 -19.69 7.34
C ALA A 97 6.31 -20.01 8.26
N GLN A 98 5.16 -20.36 7.68
CA GLN A 98 3.98 -20.73 8.45
C GLN A 98 4.17 -22.04 9.22
N GLU A 99 4.74 -23.08 8.59
CA GLU A 99 5.06 -24.36 9.23
C GLU A 99 6.05 -24.21 10.39
N ALA A 100 7.02 -23.29 10.26
CA ALA A 100 8.00 -23.02 11.31
C ALA A 100 7.44 -22.21 12.49
N SER A 101 6.29 -21.55 12.33
CA SER A 101 5.76 -20.59 13.30
C SER A 101 4.73 -21.22 14.22
N LYS A 102 4.89 -21.05 15.54
CA LYS A 102 3.90 -21.48 16.55
C LYS A 102 2.59 -20.66 16.45
N THR A 103 2.73 -19.35 16.27
CA THR A 103 1.60 -18.43 16.07
C THR A 103 1.53 -18.07 14.60
N PRO A 104 0.38 -18.25 13.92
CA PRO A 104 0.26 -17.95 12.51
C PRO A 104 0.78 -16.55 12.14
N LEU A 105 1.58 -16.45 11.08
CA LEU A 105 2.16 -15.20 10.62
C LEU A 105 1.17 -14.41 9.77
N MET A 106 1.11 -13.10 9.97
CA MET A 106 0.45 -12.19 9.05
C MET A 106 1.34 -11.95 7.84
N ILE A 107 0.96 -12.45 6.67
CA ILE A 107 1.73 -12.28 5.42
C ILE A 107 1.23 -11.04 4.71
N ALA A 108 2.16 -10.17 4.32
CA ALA A 108 1.89 -8.92 3.62
C ALA A 108 2.65 -8.84 2.28
N LEU A 109 2.15 -8.01 1.38
CA LEU A 109 2.78 -7.66 0.11
C LEU A 109 2.54 -6.18 -0.21
N ASP A 110 3.50 -5.51 -0.86
CA ASP A 110 3.27 -4.26 -1.58
C ASP A 110 2.75 -4.56 -2.99
N GLY A 111 1.45 -4.48 -3.16
CA GLY A 111 0.79 -4.75 -4.44
C GLY A 111 0.01 -3.55 -4.97
N GLU A 112 0.64 -2.36 -5.05
CA GLU A 112 -0.02 -1.09 -5.44
C GLU A 112 -0.65 -1.17 -6.84
N TRP A 113 -0.01 -1.89 -7.77
CA TRP A 113 -0.56 -2.22 -9.09
C TRP A 113 -0.66 -3.75 -9.29
N GLY A 114 -1.12 -4.45 -8.24
CA GLY A 114 -1.25 -5.90 -8.19
C GLY A 114 0.08 -6.60 -7.86
N LEU A 115 0.02 -7.94 -7.84
CA LEU A 115 1.15 -8.76 -7.41
C LEU A 115 2.41 -8.57 -8.27
N ASN A 116 2.26 -8.17 -9.55
CA ASN A 116 3.40 -7.93 -10.45
C ASN A 116 4.35 -6.81 -9.96
N MET A 117 3.93 -5.98 -9.03
CA MET A 117 4.85 -5.05 -8.37
C MET A 117 6.04 -5.79 -7.72
N ARG A 118 5.79 -6.97 -7.21
CA ARG A 118 6.78 -7.80 -6.48
C ARG A 118 7.08 -9.14 -7.17
N LEU A 119 6.08 -9.76 -7.81
CA LEU A 119 6.18 -11.08 -8.40
C LEU A 119 6.21 -10.96 -9.93
N THR A 120 7.37 -11.21 -10.53
CA THR A 120 7.65 -10.90 -11.94
C THR A 120 6.81 -11.69 -12.95
N ASP A 121 6.30 -12.85 -12.55
CA ASP A 121 5.46 -13.77 -13.35
C ASP A 121 3.94 -13.62 -13.08
N ALA A 122 3.54 -12.66 -12.25
CA ALA A 122 2.13 -12.33 -12.03
C ALA A 122 1.58 -11.37 -13.12
N PRO A 123 0.24 -11.33 -13.33
CA PRO A 123 -0.37 -10.42 -14.29
C PRO A 123 -0.10 -8.95 -13.96
N ARG A 124 0.36 -8.17 -14.96
CA ARG A 124 0.73 -6.77 -14.80
C ARG A 124 -0.46 -5.84 -15.07
N PHE A 125 -1.04 -5.30 -14.02
CA PHE A 125 -2.07 -4.26 -14.09
C PHE A 125 -1.48 -2.88 -14.42
N PRO A 126 -2.30 -1.92 -14.90
CA PRO A 126 -1.87 -0.53 -15.08
C PRO A 126 -1.44 0.10 -13.75
N ARG A 127 -0.59 1.13 -13.82
CA ARG A 127 -0.25 1.93 -12.65
C ARG A 127 -1.43 2.82 -12.23
N ASN A 128 -1.44 3.23 -10.96
CA ASN A 128 -2.55 3.96 -10.35
C ASN A 128 -2.87 5.26 -11.08
N MET A 129 -1.87 6.02 -11.55
CA MET A 129 -2.11 7.25 -12.33
C MET A 129 -2.95 6.98 -13.59
N ALA A 130 -2.70 5.88 -14.29
CA ALA A 130 -3.53 5.49 -15.44
C ALA A 130 -4.94 5.05 -14.98
N LEU A 131 -5.04 4.33 -13.87
CA LEU A 131 -6.33 3.93 -13.28
C LEU A 131 -7.14 5.13 -12.81
N GLY A 132 -6.49 6.22 -12.37
CA GLY A 132 -7.13 7.48 -12.00
C GLY A 132 -7.93 8.12 -13.13
N ALA A 133 -7.57 7.87 -14.39
CA ALA A 133 -8.31 8.37 -15.56
C ALA A 133 -9.62 7.61 -15.86
N ILE A 134 -9.86 6.48 -15.21
CA ILE A 134 -11.08 5.67 -15.41
C ILE A 134 -12.27 6.40 -14.76
N LYS A 135 -13.37 6.54 -15.51
CA LYS A 135 -14.58 7.21 -15.03
C LYS A 135 -15.49 6.30 -14.18
N ASP A 136 -15.49 5.01 -14.48
CA ASP A 136 -16.34 4.01 -13.83
C ASP A 136 -15.58 3.35 -12.67
N ASP A 137 -15.85 3.79 -11.44
CA ASP A 137 -15.19 3.30 -10.23
C ASP A 137 -15.49 1.82 -9.92
N SER A 138 -16.56 1.25 -10.53
CA SER A 138 -16.85 -0.19 -10.39
C SER A 138 -15.72 -1.06 -10.93
N LEU A 139 -14.96 -0.56 -11.91
CA LEU A 139 -13.78 -1.26 -12.44
C LEU A 139 -12.63 -1.30 -11.42
N LEU A 140 -12.51 -0.28 -10.56
CA LEU A 140 -11.51 -0.25 -9.48
C LEU A 140 -11.90 -1.26 -8.37
N TYR A 141 -13.19 -1.39 -8.07
CA TYR A 141 -13.71 -2.41 -7.17
C TYR A 141 -13.41 -3.83 -7.70
N LEU A 142 -13.72 -4.11 -8.97
CA LEU A 142 -13.42 -5.41 -9.60
C LEU A 142 -11.91 -5.69 -9.61
N TYR A 143 -11.10 -4.65 -9.82
CA TYR A 143 -9.65 -4.75 -9.75
C TYR A 143 -9.18 -5.11 -8.33
N GLY A 144 -9.69 -4.44 -7.31
CA GLY A 144 -9.41 -4.79 -5.91
C GLY A 144 -9.78 -6.24 -5.57
N LYS A 145 -10.97 -6.68 -6.00
CA LYS A 145 -11.41 -8.09 -5.82
C LYS A 145 -10.48 -9.10 -6.48
N GLU A 146 -10.02 -8.81 -7.70
CA GLU A 146 -9.10 -9.70 -8.40
C GLU A 146 -7.72 -9.75 -7.72
N VAL A 147 -7.21 -8.60 -7.25
CA VAL A 147 -5.96 -8.57 -6.47
C VAL A 147 -6.11 -9.36 -5.17
N ALA A 148 -7.24 -9.23 -4.47
CA ALA A 148 -7.51 -10.01 -3.27
C ALA A 148 -7.53 -11.52 -3.55
N ARG A 149 -8.21 -11.94 -4.62
CA ARG A 149 -8.22 -13.34 -5.06
C ARG A 149 -6.80 -13.87 -5.29
N GLN A 150 -5.98 -13.09 -6.01
CA GLN A 150 -4.58 -13.45 -6.25
C GLN A 150 -3.75 -13.51 -4.96
N CYS A 151 -3.96 -12.58 -4.03
CA CYS A 151 -3.33 -12.59 -2.71
C CYS A 151 -3.66 -13.86 -1.92
N LYS A 152 -4.93 -14.26 -1.92
CA LYS A 152 -5.38 -15.47 -1.21
C LYS A 152 -4.76 -16.75 -1.75
N GLU A 153 -4.52 -16.86 -3.05
CA GLU A 153 -3.79 -17.99 -3.66
C GLU A 153 -2.36 -18.16 -3.12
N LEU A 154 -1.83 -17.13 -2.46
CA LEU A 154 -0.48 -17.10 -1.89
C LEU A 154 -0.46 -16.94 -0.38
N GLY A 155 -1.63 -17.08 0.29
CA GLY A 155 -1.74 -16.87 1.73
C GLY A 155 -1.36 -15.46 2.18
N ILE A 156 -1.56 -14.45 1.32
CA ILE A 156 -1.31 -13.04 1.64
C ILE A 156 -2.58 -12.46 2.27
N HIS A 157 -2.44 -11.94 3.49
CA HIS A 157 -3.53 -11.44 4.32
C HIS A 157 -3.70 -9.92 4.24
N VAL A 158 -2.60 -9.21 3.94
CA VAL A 158 -2.52 -7.75 3.93
C VAL A 158 -1.89 -7.27 2.63
N ASN A 159 -2.53 -6.34 1.93
CA ASN A 159 -1.92 -5.62 0.83
C ASN A 159 -1.66 -4.16 1.25
N PHE A 160 -0.39 -3.74 1.25
CA PHE A 160 0.00 -2.34 1.49
C PHE A 160 -0.36 -1.47 0.27
N ALA A 161 -1.64 -1.36 0.04
CA ALA A 161 -2.32 -0.56 -0.99
C ALA A 161 -3.76 -0.27 -0.51
N PRO A 162 -4.36 0.84 -0.96
CA PRO A 162 -3.93 1.78 -1.99
C PRO A 162 -2.99 2.88 -1.50
N VAL A 163 -2.36 3.58 -2.48
CA VAL A 163 -1.69 4.85 -2.23
C VAL A 163 -2.73 5.96 -2.26
N LEU A 164 -2.95 6.61 -1.11
CA LEU A 164 -3.90 7.73 -0.95
C LEU A 164 -3.24 9.10 -1.10
N ASP A 165 -1.93 9.13 -1.33
CA ASP A 165 -1.20 10.37 -1.54
C ASP A 165 -1.73 11.10 -2.78
N VAL A 166 -2.13 12.36 -2.62
CA VAL A 166 -2.55 13.25 -3.71
C VAL A 166 -1.30 13.83 -4.36
N ASN A 167 -1.03 13.51 -5.64
CA ASN A 167 0.18 13.94 -6.32
C ASN A 167 0.12 15.42 -6.71
N SER A 168 0.02 16.32 -5.73
CA SER A 168 -0.10 17.77 -5.93
C SER A 168 1.20 18.42 -6.42
N ASN A 169 2.35 17.77 -6.17
CA ASN A 169 3.66 18.21 -6.68
C ASN A 169 4.13 17.33 -7.85
N PRO A 170 4.15 17.85 -9.09
CA PRO A 170 4.59 17.06 -10.26
C PRO A 170 6.08 16.67 -10.21
N ARG A 171 6.88 17.29 -9.34
CA ARG A 171 8.30 16.98 -9.14
C ARG A 171 8.54 15.98 -8.00
N ASN A 172 7.47 15.43 -7.41
CA ASN A 172 7.59 14.42 -6.37
C ASN A 172 8.32 13.18 -6.90
N PRO A 173 9.51 12.83 -6.34
CA PRO A 173 10.31 11.72 -6.85
C PRO A 173 9.81 10.34 -6.42
N VAL A 174 8.92 10.29 -5.40
CA VAL A 174 8.50 9.04 -4.74
C VAL A 174 7.10 8.61 -5.18
N ILE A 175 6.13 9.52 -5.21
CA ILE A 175 4.72 9.22 -5.44
C ILE A 175 4.41 9.14 -6.94
N GLY A 176 4.41 10.24 -7.67
CA GLY A 176 4.20 10.26 -9.12
C GLY A 176 3.13 9.27 -9.60
N SER A 177 3.49 8.35 -10.47
CA SER A 177 2.58 7.35 -11.05
C SER A 177 2.00 6.31 -10.06
N ARG A 178 2.42 6.33 -8.81
CA ARG A 178 1.84 5.51 -7.73
C ARG A 178 0.51 6.08 -7.23
N SER A 179 0.29 7.40 -7.33
CA SER A 179 -0.98 8.06 -7.01
C SER A 179 -2.05 7.83 -8.08
N PHE A 180 -3.32 7.93 -7.71
CA PHE A 180 -4.44 7.98 -8.66
C PHE A 180 -4.65 9.36 -9.32
N GLY A 181 -3.86 10.37 -8.95
CA GLY A 181 -3.89 11.70 -9.57
C GLY A 181 -3.60 12.84 -8.60
N GLU A 182 -3.92 14.05 -9.06
CA GLU A 182 -3.70 15.30 -8.35
C GLU A 182 -4.98 15.90 -7.71
N ASP A 183 -6.14 15.35 -8.05
CA ASP A 183 -7.42 15.74 -7.48
C ASP A 183 -7.77 14.89 -6.25
N PRO A 184 -7.94 15.50 -5.05
CA PRO A 184 -8.20 14.77 -3.82
C PRO A 184 -9.47 13.91 -3.88
N GLN A 185 -10.54 14.39 -4.53
CA GLN A 185 -11.81 13.66 -4.65
C GLN A 185 -11.65 12.44 -5.54
N ASN A 186 -10.94 12.58 -6.67
CA ASN A 186 -10.67 11.46 -7.58
C ASN A 186 -9.81 10.39 -6.90
N VAL A 187 -8.72 10.80 -6.23
CA VAL A 187 -7.86 9.89 -5.44
C VAL A 187 -8.70 9.13 -4.42
N THR A 188 -9.57 9.84 -3.71
CA THR A 188 -10.50 9.26 -2.71
C THR A 188 -11.41 8.20 -3.32
N ASN A 189 -12.12 8.53 -4.40
CA ASN A 189 -13.09 7.63 -5.00
C ASN A 189 -12.44 6.34 -5.52
N LYS A 190 -11.30 6.48 -6.22
CA LYS A 190 -10.55 5.34 -6.74
C LYS A 190 -10.02 4.43 -5.62
N SER A 191 -9.43 5.04 -4.61
CA SER A 191 -8.86 4.32 -3.48
C SER A 191 -9.91 3.57 -2.67
N ILE A 192 -11.05 4.20 -2.38
CA ILE A 192 -12.15 3.54 -1.64
C ILE A 192 -12.73 2.38 -2.45
N ALA A 193 -12.98 2.57 -3.75
CA ALA A 193 -13.50 1.50 -4.59
C ALA A 193 -12.55 0.29 -4.65
N TYR A 194 -11.26 0.54 -4.84
CA TYR A 194 -10.22 -0.50 -4.82
C TYR A 194 -10.14 -1.22 -3.46
N SER A 195 -10.12 -0.45 -2.36
CA SER A 195 -10.02 -1.01 -1.01
C SER A 195 -11.22 -1.87 -0.63
N ARG A 196 -12.44 -1.43 -0.99
CA ARG A 196 -13.65 -2.25 -0.81
C ARG A 196 -13.54 -3.57 -1.56
N GLY A 197 -13.03 -3.54 -2.79
CA GLY A 197 -12.79 -4.77 -3.54
C GLY A 197 -11.79 -5.70 -2.86
N LEU A 198 -10.70 -5.17 -2.28
CA LEU A 198 -9.74 -5.95 -1.51
C LEU A 198 -10.38 -6.58 -0.28
N GLU A 199 -11.08 -5.80 0.54
CA GLU A 199 -11.66 -6.27 1.81
C GLU A 199 -12.83 -7.22 1.59
N ASP A 200 -13.71 -6.96 0.62
CA ASP A 200 -14.76 -7.90 0.22
C ASP A 200 -14.19 -9.20 -0.40
N GLY A 201 -12.94 -9.18 -0.84
CA GLY A 201 -12.16 -10.35 -1.26
C GLY A 201 -11.44 -11.06 -0.10
N GLY A 202 -11.54 -10.55 1.13
CA GLY A 202 -10.95 -11.14 2.34
C GLY A 202 -9.47 -10.79 2.56
N VAL A 203 -8.97 -9.70 1.96
CA VAL A 203 -7.61 -9.19 2.15
C VAL A 203 -7.67 -7.77 2.70
N MET A 204 -6.97 -7.51 3.80
CA MET A 204 -6.91 -6.17 4.39
C MET A 204 -6.27 -5.17 3.43
N ALA A 205 -6.97 -4.07 3.17
CA ALA A 205 -6.41 -2.89 2.50
C ALA A 205 -5.68 -2.01 3.51
N VAL A 206 -4.51 -1.47 3.12
CA VAL A 206 -3.74 -0.54 3.95
C VAL A 206 -3.44 0.72 3.16
N ALA A 207 -4.15 1.79 3.50
CA ALA A 207 -3.97 3.10 2.91
C ALA A 207 -2.64 3.73 3.31
N LYS A 208 -1.92 4.34 2.36
CA LYS A 208 -0.60 4.94 2.60
C LYS A 208 -0.33 6.18 1.76
N HIS A 209 0.50 7.08 2.22
CA HIS A 209 1.30 7.12 3.47
C HIS A 209 0.76 8.26 4.34
N PHE A 210 0.05 7.91 5.41
CA PHE A 210 -0.55 8.91 6.32
C PHE A 210 0.54 9.81 6.94
N PRO A 211 0.34 11.13 7.07
CA PRO A 211 -0.86 11.90 6.73
C PRO A 211 -0.93 12.43 5.28
N GLY A 212 -0.06 11.99 4.37
CA GLY A 212 -0.02 12.33 2.96
C GLY A 212 1.37 12.73 2.49
N HIS A 213 1.91 12.03 1.49
CA HIS A 213 3.29 12.18 0.98
C HIS A 213 3.33 12.83 -0.42
N GLY A 214 2.18 13.28 -0.93
CA GLY A 214 2.04 13.67 -2.35
C GLY A 214 2.72 14.97 -2.74
N ASP A 215 3.01 15.86 -1.79
CA ASP A 215 3.59 17.20 -2.05
C ASP A 215 5.06 17.33 -1.61
N THR A 216 5.78 16.24 -1.44
CA THR A 216 7.21 16.30 -1.12
C THR A 216 8.07 16.47 -2.37
N SER A 217 9.21 17.18 -2.22
CA SER A 217 10.24 17.32 -3.25
C SER A 217 11.47 16.45 -2.97
N GLU A 218 11.49 15.73 -1.85
CA GLU A 218 12.59 14.91 -1.36
C GLU A 218 12.16 13.44 -1.28
N ASP A 219 13.14 12.54 -1.45
CA ASP A 219 12.93 11.11 -1.35
C ASP A 219 13.04 10.66 0.12
N SER A 220 11.94 10.17 0.68
CA SER A 220 11.87 9.65 2.06
C SER A 220 12.76 8.42 2.31
N HIS A 221 13.20 7.73 1.27
CA HIS A 221 14.23 6.69 1.40
C HIS A 221 15.62 7.25 1.71
N LEU A 222 15.86 8.53 1.41
CA LEU A 222 17.17 9.17 1.54
C LEU A 222 17.24 10.20 2.66
N THR A 223 16.13 10.90 2.93
CA THR A 223 16.03 12.00 3.90
C THR A 223 14.72 11.93 4.67
N LEU A 224 14.48 12.85 5.59
CA LEU A 224 13.18 13.09 6.21
C LEU A 224 12.48 14.25 5.48
N PRO A 225 11.57 13.97 4.54
CA PRO A 225 10.91 15.04 3.77
C PRO A 225 10.03 15.91 4.68
N THR A 226 10.00 17.20 4.37
CA THR A 226 9.18 18.18 5.10
C THR A 226 8.00 18.63 4.25
N ILE A 227 6.81 18.66 4.85
CA ILE A 227 5.60 19.28 4.32
C ILE A 227 5.31 20.53 5.14
N ALA A 228 5.58 21.70 4.55
CA ALA A 228 5.52 23.00 5.24
C ALA A 228 4.13 23.68 5.15
N HIS A 229 3.09 22.94 4.80
CA HIS A 229 1.74 23.47 4.71
C HIS A 229 1.09 23.70 6.07
N ASN A 230 0.17 24.67 6.14
CA ASN A 230 -0.65 24.88 7.32
C ASN A 230 -1.75 23.81 7.45
N ARG A 231 -2.40 23.76 8.59
CA ARG A 231 -3.43 22.77 8.89
C ARG A 231 -4.60 22.80 7.91
N GLU A 232 -5.06 23.97 7.51
CA GLU A 232 -6.18 24.14 6.56
C GLU A 232 -5.88 23.46 5.21
N ARG A 233 -4.65 23.67 4.68
CA ARG A 233 -4.21 23.02 3.45
C ARG A 233 -4.11 21.49 3.64
N LEU A 234 -3.55 21.03 4.75
CA LEU A 234 -3.46 19.60 5.03
C LEU A 234 -4.86 18.95 5.09
N ASP A 235 -5.82 19.61 5.74
CA ASP A 235 -7.20 19.11 5.86
C ASP A 235 -7.90 19.01 4.50
N SER A 236 -7.64 19.97 3.60
CA SER A 236 -8.32 20.04 2.30
C SER A 236 -7.72 19.13 1.22
N VAL A 237 -6.47 18.72 1.35
CA VAL A 237 -5.78 17.94 0.32
C VAL A 237 -5.19 16.64 0.88
N GLU A 238 -4.22 16.73 1.77
CA GLU A 238 -3.46 15.56 2.22
C GLU A 238 -4.31 14.61 3.10
N LEU A 239 -5.03 15.17 4.07
CA LEU A 239 -5.88 14.41 5.00
C LEU A 239 -7.26 14.05 4.42
N TYR A 240 -7.70 14.76 3.38
CA TYR A 240 -9.03 14.57 2.80
C TYR A 240 -9.31 13.11 2.39
N PRO A 241 -8.44 12.43 1.61
CA PRO A 241 -8.66 11.04 1.24
C PRO A 241 -8.65 10.09 2.45
N PHE A 242 -7.82 10.35 3.45
CA PHE A 242 -7.75 9.51 4.66
C PHE A 242 -9.01 9.65 5.51
N LYS A 243 -9.57 10.86 5.68
CA LYS A 243 -10.85 11.07 6.37
C LYS A 243 -11.98 10.29 5.70
N ALA A 244 -12.05 10.35 4.37
CA ALA A 244 -13.05 9.62 3.60
C ALA A 244 -12.84 8.09 3.67
N TYR A 245 -11.58 7.62 3.66
CA TYR A 245 -11.22 6.21 3.82
C TYR A 245 -11.69 5.65 5.18
N ILE A 246 -11.44 6.39 6.26
CA ILE A 246 -11.89 6.05 7.61
C ILE A 246 -13.42 6.00 7.67
N ASN A 247 -14.10 7.02 7.13
CA ASN A 247 -15.56 7.11 7.09
C ASN A 247 -16.17 5.97 6.24
N ALA A 248 -15.46 5.45 5.24
CA ALA A 248 -15.88 4.30 4.47
C ALA A 248 -15.76 2.96 5.24
N GLY A 249 -15.20 2.97 6.45
CA GLY A 249 -15.04 1.79 7.32
C GLY A 249 -13.97 0.84 6.84
N LEU A 250 -12.88 1.35 6.28
CA LEU A 250 -11.74 0.55 5.79
C LEU A 250 -10.68 0.36 6.89
N SER A 251 -9.86 -0.69 6.81
CA SER A 251 -9.30 -1.32 8.01
C SER A 251 -7.83 -1.07 8.30
N GLY A 252 -7.01 -0.69 7.32
CA GLY A 252 -5.57 -0.51 7.52
C GLY A 252 -5.07 0.88 7.15
N ILE A 253 -4.13 1.44 7.93
CA ILE A 253 -3.42 2.69 7.59
C ILE A 253 -1.93 2.52 7.91
N MET A 254 -1.06 2.91 6.96
CA MET A 254 0.39 3.00 7.13
C MET A 254 0.80 4.45 7.36
N ILE A 255 1.50 4.71 8.47
CA ILE A 255 2.00 6.04 8.83
C ILE A 255 3.40 6.20 8.23
N GLY A 256 3.55 7.19 7.35
CA GLY A 256 4.81 7.51 6.67
C GLY A 256 5.85 8.19 7.58
N HIS A 257 7.03 8.44 7.02
CA HIS A 257 8.10 9.16 7.71
C HIS A 257 8.22 10.58 7.14
N LEU A 258 7.45 11.51 7.70
CA LEU A 258 7.35 12.90 7.25
C LEU A 258 7.55 13.85 8.42
N ASN A 259 8.24 14.96 8.19
CA ASN A 259 8.24 16.09 9.09
C ASN A 259 7.13 17.07 8.68
N ILE A 260 6.19 17.34 9.57
CA ILE A 260 5.03 18.20 9.29
C ILE A 260 4.86 19.16 10.47
N PRO A 261 5.51 20.35 10.44
CA PRO A 261 5.48 21.30 11.55
C PRO A 261 4.07 21.68 12.01
N ALA A 262 3.11 21.78 11.10
CA ALA A 262 1.70 22.08 11.42
C ALA A 262 1.00 20.97 12.24
N LEU A 263 1.61 19.78 12.35
CA LEU A 263 1.17 18.65 13.18
C LEU A 263 2.14 18.41 14.35
N ASN A 264 2.90 19.40 14.73
CA ASN A 264 3.83 19.39 15.87
C ASN A 264 4.88 18.26 15.83
N THR A 265 5.31 17.84 14.65
CA THR A 265 6.33 16.77 14.51
C THR A 265 7.70 17.22 14.99
N ASN A 266 7.99 18.54 15.02
CA ASN A 266 9.21 19.13 15.58
C ASN A 266 10.51 18.49 15.06
N GLY A 267 10.56 18.12 13.76
CA GLY A 267 11.70 17.46 13.13
C GLY A 267 11.77 15.95 13.37
N LEU A 268 10.80 15.34 14.06
CA LEU A 268 10.66 13.90 14.16
C LEU A 268 9.80 13.35 13.01
N PRO A 269 10.01 12.09 12.59
CA PRO A 269 9.11 11.42 11.65
C PRO A 269 7.70 11.28 12.22
N SER A 270 6.69 11.54 11.40
CA SER A 270 5.28 11.41 11.78
C SER A 270 4.91 10.03 12.35
N SER A 271 5.57 8.97 11.91
CA SER A 271 5.43 7.61 12.47
C SER A 271 5.91 7.46 13.91
N LEU A 272 6.74 8.39 14.40
CA LEU A 272 7.26 8.40 15.77
C LEU A 272 6.63 9.48 16.66
N THR A 273 5.65 10.22 16.13
CA THR A 273 5.06 11.42 16.72
C THR A 273 3.65 11.11 17.23
N PRO A 274 3.40 11.13 18.57
CA PRO A 274 2.09 10.86 19.14
C PRO A 274 0.97 11.77 18.61
N GLU A 275 1.29 13.04 18.35
CA GLU A 275 0.36 14.03 17.80
C GLU A 275 -0.20 13.61 16.44
N VAL A 276 0.57 12.81 15.66
CA VAL A 276 0.12 12.31 14.35
C VAL A 276 -0.62 10.97 14.47
N GLY A 277 -0.01 9.97 15.10
CA GLY A 277 -0.58 8.62 15.10
C GLY A 277 -1.67 8.42 16.16
N LYS A 278 -1.53 9.04 17.34
CA LYS A 278 -2.50 8.92 18.42
C LYS A 278 -3.54 10.03 18.37
N GLU A 279 -3.12 11.30 18.47
CA GLU A 279 -4.06 12.42 18.59
C GLU A 279 -4.83 12.67 17.29
N LEU A 280 -4.12 12.87 16.15
CA LEU A 280 -4.78 13.16 14.88
C LEU A 280 -5.51 11.92 14.32
N LEU A 281 -4.79 10.80 14.11
CA LEU A 281 -5.38 9.66 13.40
C LEU A 281 -6.43 8.92 14.25
N LYS A 282 -6.11 8.60 15.52
CA LYS A 282 -7.01 7.77 16.34
C LYS A 282 -8.04 8.57 17.12
N GLU A 283 -7.67 9.73 17.69
CA GLU A 283 -8.58 10.50 18.55
C GLU A 283 -9.42 11.49 17.73
N GLU A 284 -8.80 12.34 16.88
CA GLU A 284 -9.52 13.34 16.09
C GLU A 284 -10.28 12.73 14.92
N MET A 285 -9.59 11.88 14.10
CA MET A 285 -10.21 11.25 12.91
C MET A 285 -10.97 9.97 13.23
N GLY A 286 -10.91 9.45 14.46
CA GLY A 286 -11.69 8.30 14.93
C GLY A 286 -11.27 6.95 14.36
N PHE A 287 -10.04 6.80 13.84
CA PHE A 287 -9.59 5.54 13.25
C PHE A 287 -9.32 4.46 14.30
N THR A 288 -10.00 3.33 14.18
CA THR A 288 -9.85 2.19 15.09
C THR A 288 -9.19 0.95 14.45
N GLY A 289 -8.97 1.00 13.12
CA GLY A 289 -8.34 -0.09 12.38
C GLY A 289 -6.86 -0.29 12.72
N LEU A 290 -6.21 -1.22 12.03
CA LEU A 290 -4.81 -1.59 12.29
C LEU A 290 -3.85 -0.56 11.69
N THR A 291 -2.88 -0.09 12.47
CA THR A 291 -1.87 0.86 12.04
C THR A 291 -0.49 0.22 11.90
N PHE A 292 0.18 0.56 10.81
CA PHE A 292 1.54 0.10 10.49
C PHE A 292 2.48 1.31 10.40
N THR A 293 3.74 1.15 10.80
CA THR A 293 4.76 2.10 10.34
C THR A 293 5.07 1.85 8.87
N ASP A 294 5.54 2.86 8.15
CA ASP A 294 6.34 2.62 6.95
C ASP A 294 7.66 1.92 7.32
N GLY A 295 8.45 1.52 6.34
CA GLY A 295 9.68 0.74 6.55
C GLY A 295 10.68 1.44 7.47
N MET A 296 10.90 0.92 8.67
CA MET A 296 11.78 1.53 9.68
C MET A 296 13.28 1.49 9.32
N ALA A 297 13.65 0.80 8.24
CA ALA A 297 15.00 0.83 7.67
C ALA A 297 15.25 2.05 6.78
N MET A 298 14.24 2.88 6.48
CA MET A 298 14.39 4.08 5.66
C MET A 298 15.24 5.13 6.40
N LYS A 299 16.12 5.84 5.65
CA LYS A 299 17.08 6.79 6.26
C LYS A 299 16.43 7.91 7.05
N GLY A 300 15.22 8.31 6.70
CA GLY A 300 14.45 9.32 7.43
C GLY A 300 14.14 8.96 8.88
N VAL A 301 14.23 7.68 9.27
CA VAL A 301 13.92 7.20 10.62
C VAL A 301 15.00 6.31 11.23
N ALA A 302 15.81 5.61 10.44
CA ALA A 302 16.73 4.55 10.89
C ALA A 302 17.76 4.96 11.97
N ASN A 303 18.06 6.25 12.08
CA ASN A 303 19.01 6.78 13.07
C ASN A 303 18.35 7.26 14.37
N GLN A 304 17.04 7.09 14.54
CA GLN A 304 16.35 7.51 15.76
C GLN A 304 16.53 6.47 16.87
N PRO A 305 16.99 6.84 18.07
CA PRO A 305 17.16 5.90 19.17
C PRO A 305 15.78 5.36 19.61
N SER A 306 15.74 4.05 19.96
CA SER A 306 14.53 3.35 20.44
C SER A 306 13.31 3.60 19.53
N MET A 307 13.52 3.54 18.21
CA MET A 307 12.49 3.91 17.24
C MET A 307 11.23 3.04 17.35
N SER A 308 11.36 1.76 17.66
CA SER A 308 10.20 0.87 17.83
C SER A 308 9.37 1.25 19.06
N VAL A 309 10.01 1.60 20.18
CA VAL A 309 9.31 2.07 21.38
C VAL A 309 8.54 3.35 21.09
N LYS A 310 9.19 4.33 20.46
CA LYS A 310 8.57 5.61 20.07
C LYS A 310 7.38 5.37 19.12
N ALA A 311 7.54 4.52 18.11
CA ALA A 311 6.48 4.20 17.16
C ALA A 311 5.25 3.54 17.84
N LEU A 312 5.47 2.63 18.80
CA LEU A 312 4.40 2.01 19.59
C LEU A 312 3.66 3.02 20.46
N LEU A 313 4.38 3.93 21.10
CA LEU A 313 3.82 5.02 21.91
C LEU A 313 3.13 6.08 21.05
N ALA A 314 3.61 6.31 19.83
CA ALA A 314 2.99 7.19 18.84
C ALA A 314 1.68 6.63 18.26
N GLY A 315 1.31 5.40 18.60
CA GLY A 315 0.02 4.83 18.19
C GLY A 315 0.10 3.73 17.14
N ASN A 316 1.27 3.41 16.56
CA ASN A 316 1.38 2.28 15.63
C ASN A 316 1.11 0.96 16.35
N ASP A 317 0.47 0.03 15.65
CA ASP A 317 0.18 -1.31 16.18
C ASP A 317 1.25 -2.31 15.72
N ILE A 318 1.77 -2.19 14.49
CA ILE A 318 2.79 -3.05 13.89
C ILE A 318 3.98 -2.21 13.41
N ILE A 319 5.17 -2.66 13.77
CA ILE A 319 6.47 -2.10 13.36
C ILE A 319 6.96 -2.86 12.13
N LEU A 320 7.15 -2.16 11.01
CA LEU A 320 7.55 -2.78 9.74
C LEU A 320 9.04 -2.58 9.44
N GLY A 321 9.76 -3.68 9.22
CA GLY A 321 11.05 -3.69 8.56
C GLY A 321 12.15 -2.88 9.24
N VAL A 322 12.44 -3.14 10.51
CA VAL A 322 13.56 -2.53 11.25
C VAL A 322 14.91 -3.05 10.75
N VAL A 323 15.96 -2.23 10.86
CA VAL A 323 17.32 -2.60 10.42
C VAL A 323 17.90 -3.72 11.28
N ASN A 324 17.80 -3.58 12.59
CA ASN A 324 18.31 -4.55 13.57
C ASN A 324 17.19 -4.97 14.51
N ILE A 325 16.52 -6.06 14.14
CA ILE A 325 15.36 -6.54 14.90
C ILE A 325 15.75 -7.02 16.30
N GLU A 326 16.96 -7.55 16.50
CA GLU A 326 17.43 -8.03 17.79
C GLU A 326 17.49 -6.89 18.81
N ASN A 327 18.11 -5.76 18.42
CA ASN A 327 18.21 -4.57 19.27
C ASN A 327 16.85 -3.91 19.49
N GLU A 328 16.01 -3.79 18.46
CA GLU A 328 14.70 -3.17 18.58
C GLU A 328 13.72 -4.02 19.40
N PHE A 329 13.78 -5.33 19.26
CA PHE A 329 13.03 -6.27 20.11
C PHE A 329 13.44 -6.13 21.58
N GLN A 330 14.76 -6.09 21.86
CA GLN A 330 15.29 -5.92 23.19
C GLN A 330 14.87 -4.57 23.79
N SER A 331 14.92 -3.49 23.01
CA SER A 331 14.47 -2.16 23.46
C SER A 331 12.99 -2.14 23.84
N VAL A 332 12.13 -2.84 23.07
CA VAL A 332 10.70 -2.96 23.40
C VAL A 332 10.51 -3.80 24.65
N LYS A 333 11.28 -4.88 24.81
CA LYS A 333 11.26 -5.73 26.01
C LYS A 333 11.60 -4.96 27.28
N GLU A 334 12.69 -4.21 27.24
CA GLU A 334 13.10 -3.32 28.35
C GLU A 334 12.05 -2.25 28.66
N ALA A 335 11.40 -1.67 27.60
CA ALA A 335 10.32 -0.71 27.77
C ALA A 335 9.06 -1.32 28.42
N VAL A 336 8.80 -2.60 28.20
CA VAL A 336 7.73 -3.33 28.88
C VAL A 336 8.13 -3.65 30.33
N GLU A 337 9.34 -4.12 30.59
CA GLU A 337 9.85 -4.47 31.92
C GLU A 337 9.90 -3.24 32.85
N ASN A 338 10.28 -2.07 32.34
CA ASN A 338 10.32 -0.82 33.11
C ASN A 338 9.00 -0.02 33.08
N ASN A 339 7.92 -0.59 32.50
CA ASN A 339 6.58 -0.01 32.38
C ASN A 339 6.50 1.28 31.55
N THR A 340 7.48 1.60 30.69
CA THR A 340 7.34 2.64 29.65
C THR A 340 6.26 2.26 28.64
N ILE A 341 6.17 0.99 28.28
CA ILE A 341 5.02 0.38 27.60
C ILE A 341 4.27 -0.43 28.65
N SER A 342 3.06 0.03 29.03
CA SER A 342 2.30 -0.68 30.06
C SER A 342 1.80 -2.04 29.57
N ALA A 343 1.56 -2.95 30.49
CA ALA A 343 1.03 -4.28 30.20
C ALA A 343 -0.31 -4.20 29.44
N GLU A 344 -1.18 -3.23 29.80
CA GLU A 344 -2.49 -3.01 29.15
C GLU A 344 -2.31 -2.49 27.72
N LEU A 345 -1.31 -1.65 27.46
CA LEU A 345 -1.02 -1.18 26.11
C LEU A 345 -0.53 -2.33 25.23
N LEU A 346 0.39 -3.16 25.74
CA LEU A 346 0.86 -4.35 25.03
C LEU A 346 -0.29 -5.32 24.76
N GLU A 347 -1.09 -5.67 25.77
CA GLU A 347 -2.23 -6.54 25.61
C GLU A 347 -3.21 -6.04 24.56
N ARG A 348 -3.63 -4.80 24.65
CA ARG A 348 -4.55 -4.18 23.69
C ARG A 348 -4.04 -4.26 22.24
N LYS A 349 -2.75 -3.98 22.02
CA LYS A 349 -2.12 -4.07 20.68
C LYS A 349 -2.07 -5.53 20.18
N VAL A 350 -1.61 -6.45 21.00
CA VAL A 350 -1.49 -7.86 20.62
C VAL A 350 -2.86 -8.46 20.32
N ARG A 351 -3.85 -8.26 21.19
CA ARG A 351 -5.23 -8.72 20.94
C ARG A 351 -5.82 -8.15 19.65
N LYS A 352 -5.55 -6.88 19.37
CA LYS A 352 -5.97 -6.25 18.11
C LYS A 352 -5.32 -6.92 16.91
N ILE A 353 -4.01 -7.16 16.94
CA ILE A 353 -3.28 -7.85 15.85
C ILE A 353 -3.84 -9.27 15.66
N LEU A 354 -4.05 -10.01 16.74
CA LEU A 354 -4.65 -11.34 16.68
C LEU A 354 -6.07 -11.31 16.09
N SER A 355 -6.89 -10.32 16.46
CA SER A 355 -8.22 -10.16 15.88
C SER A 355 -8.14 -10.01 14.35
N TYR A 356 -7.23 -9.18 13.84
CA TYR A 356 -7.06 -9.03 12.39
C TYR A 356 -6.43 -10.25 11.72
N LYS A 357 -5.58 -11.01 12.40
CA LYS A 357 -5.14 -12.33 11.91
C LYS A 357 -6.31 -13.29 11.73
N HIS A 358 -7.24 -13.31 12.67
CA HIS A 358 -8.45 -14.12 12.56
C HIS A 358 -9.32 -13.66 11.40
N ILE A 359 -9.63 -12.34 11.32
CA ILE A 359 -10.51 -11.75 10.31
C ILE A 359 -9.99 -12.00 8.89
N THR A 360 -8.69 -11.89 8.66
CA THR A 360 -8.07 -12.08 7.34
C THR A 360 -7.77 -13.54 7.00
N GLY A 361 -8.09 -14.47 7.90
CA GLY A 361 -7.89 -15.91 7.69
C GLY A 361 -6.48 -16.41 7.98
N ALA A 362 -5.59 -15.57 8.57
CA ALA A 362 -4.25 -16.01 8.91
C ALA A 362 -4.23 -17.12 9.99
N HIS A 363 -5.30 -17.25 10.75
CA HIS A 363 -5.45 -18.27 11.81
C HIS A 363 -5.62 -19.69 11.28
N THR A 364 -5.97 -19.86 10.02
CA THR A 364 -6.14 -21.15 9.35
C THR A 364 -5.17 -21.24 8.17
N PHE A 365 -4.00 -21.83 8.40
CA PHE A 365 -3.04 -22.04 7.34
C PHE A 365 -3.22 -23.41 6.70
N GLU A 366 -3.32 -23.42 5.37
CA GLU A 366 -3.21 -24.62 4.55
C GLU A 366 -2.02 -24.48 3.60
N PRO A 367 -1.22 -25.53 3.38
CA PRO A 367 -0.10 -25.49 2.47
C PRO A 367 -0.51 -25.13 1.04
N ILE A 368 0.21 -24.19 0.45
CA ILE A 368 -0.03 -23.68 -0.89
C ILE A 368 0.62 -24.57 -1.93
N ASP A 369 -0.15 -25.08 -2.90
CA ASP A 369 0.42 -25.68 -4.11
C ASP A 369 0.90 -24.58 -5.06
N ALA A 370 2.21 -24.43 -5.20
CA ALA A 370 2.85 -23.39 -5.98
C ALA A 370 2.48 -23.46 -7.49
N ASN A 371 2.28 -24.66 -8.03
CA ASN A 371 1.90 -24.84 -9.43
C ASN A 371 0.43 -24.45 -9.67
N GLN A 372 -0.45 -24.84 -8.75
CA GLN A 372 -1.86 -24.47 -8.79
C GLN A 372 -2.03 -22.96 -8.63
N ALA A 373 -1.35 -22.36 -7.65
CA ALA A 373 -1.38 -20.91 -7.43
C ALA A 373 -0.90 -20.15 -8.68
N THR A 374 0.17 -20.60 -9.35
CA THR A 374 0.67 -19.99 -10.59
C THR A 374 -0.38 -20.03 -11.71
N ARG A 375 -1.08 -21.15 -11.88
CA ARG A 375 -2.17 -21.27 -12.87
C ARG A 375 -3.37 -20.40 -12.53
N ASN A 376 -3.79 -20.41 -11.26
CA ASN A 376 -4.94 -19.66 -10.79
C ASN A 376 -4.75 -18.15 -10.91
N ILE A 377 -3.56 -17.66 -10.58
CA ILE A 377 -3.21 -16.22 -10.67
C ILE A 377 -3.17 -15.78 -12.15
N ASN A 378 -2.59 -16.59 -13.04
CA ASN A 378 -2.42 -16.27 -14.47
C ASN A 378 -3.62 -16.66 -15.34
N ASN A 379 -4.84 -16.52 -14.87
CA ASN A 379 -6.05 -16.96 -15.54
C ASN A 379 -6.56 -16.01 -16.65
N SER A 380 -7.61 -16.41 -17.32
CA SER A 380 -8.23 -15.62 -18.41
C SER A 380 -8.95 -14.36 -17.90
N TYR A 381 -9.51 -14.39 -16.69
CA TYR A 381 -10.21 -13.26 -16.09
C TYR A 381 -9.25 -12.10 -15.78
N SER A 382 -8.06 -12.38 -15.19
CA SER A 382 -7.03 -11.37 -14.97
C SER A 382 -6.64 -10.68 -16.29
N ARG A 383 -6.44 -11.46 -17.37
CA ARG A 383 -6.10 -10.92 -18.70
C ARG A 383 -7.22 -10.06 -19.29
N TRP A 384 -8.46 -10.50 -19.15
CA TRP A 384 -9.63 -9.72 -19.57
C TRP A 384 -9.74 -8.40 -18.80
N LEU A 385 -9.61 -8.45 -17.48
CA LEU A 385 -9.71 -7.26 -16.62
C LEU A 385 -8.61 -6.25 -16.92
N ILE A 386 -7.37 -6.70 -17.10
CA ILE A 386 -6.24 -5.84 -17.51
C ILE A 386 -6.56 -5.12 -18.83
N LYS A 387 -7.12 -5.84 -19.81
CA LYS A 387 -7.54 -5.28 -21.10
C LYS A 387 -8.62 -4.22 -20.93
N LYS A 388 -9.62 -4.51 -20.09
CA LYS A 388 -10.71 -3.60 -19.77
C LYS A 388 -10.21 -2.33 -19.10
N LEU A 389 -9.35 -2.46 -18.06
CA LEU A 389 -8.75 -1.33 -17.36
C LEU A 389 -7.91 -0.47 -18.29
N LYS A 390 -7.03 -1.05 -19.12
CA LYS A 390 -6.22 -0.30 -20.10
C LYS A 390 -7.08 0.48 -21.10
N ARG A 391 -8.16 -0.14 -21.59
CA ARG A 391 -9.10 0.55 -22.52
C ARG A 391 -9.81 1.71 -21.84
N SER A 392 -10.30 1.49 -20.61
CA SER A 392 -11.04 2.52 -19.85
C SER A 392 -10.16 3.65 -19.33
N SER A 393 -8.84 3.43 -19.21
CA SER A 393 -7.87 4.46 -18.81
C SER A 393 -7.29 5.27 -19.98
N THR A 394 -7.68 4.95 -21.21
CA THR A 394 -7.23 5.71 -22.39
C THR A 394 -7.98 7.02 -22.46
N VAL A 395 -7.24 8.14 -22.53
CA VAL A 395 -7.78 9.50 -22.59
C VAL A 395 -7.45 10.11 -23.95
N LEU A 396 -8.48 10.65 -24.61
CA LEU A 396 -8.32 11.43 -25.82
C LEU A 396 -8.10 12.90 -25.44
N ILE A 397 -6.86 13.36 -25.48
CA ILE A 397 -6.49 14.73 -25.07
C ILE A 397 -6.91 15.76 -26.13
N LYS A 398 -6.79 15.40 -27.41
CA LYS A 398 -7.04 16.32 -28.53
C LYS A 398 -7.50 15.54 -29.75
N ASN A 399 -8.54 16.03 -30.43
CA ASN A 399 -9.07 15.45 -31.67
C ASN A 399 -9.49 16.56 -32.63
N ASN A 400 -8.51 17.28 -33.19
CA ASN A 400 -8.76 18.31 -34.13
C ASN A 400 -9.35 17.76 -35.43
N ASN A 401 -10.33 18.44 -35.98
CA ASN A 401 -11.00 18.09 -37.23
C ASN A 401 -11.63 16.67 -37.21
N ASN A 402 -11.94 16.11 -36.02
CA ASN A 402 -12.49 14.77 -35.88
C ASN A 402 -11.64 13.68 -36.58
N LEU A 403 -10.31 13.80 -36.46
CA LEU A 403 -9.35 12.86 -37.04
C LEU A 403 -9.56 11.45 -36.55
N LEU A 404 -9.88 11.29 -35.25
CA LEU A 404 -10.17 9.98 -34.64
C LEU A 404 -11.68 9.75 -34.54
N PRO A 405 -12.18 8.57 -34.92
CA PRO A 405 -11.43 7.45 -35.50
C PRO A 405 -10.94 7.74 -36.91
N ILE A 406 -9.73 7.27 -37.25
CA ILE A 406 -9.18 7.40 -38.60
C ILE A 406 -10.10 6.68 -39.59
N LYS A 407 -10.55 7.41 -40.60
CA LYS A 407 -11.41 6.92 -41.69
C LYS A 407 -10.63 6.75 -42.98
N ASN A 408 -11.19 5.98 -43.91
CA ASN A 408 -10.61 5.81 -45.25
C ASN A 408 -9.14 5.35 -45.20
N LEU A 409 -8.87 4.27 -44.45
CA LEU A 409 -7.53 3.71 -44.22
C LEU A 409 -6.82 3.39 -45.54
N ASP A 410 -7.59 3.02 -46.58
CA ASP A 410 -7.14 2.74 -47.96
C ASP A 410 -6.63 3.99 -48.74
N LYS A 411 -7.02 5.18 -48.30
CA LYS A 411 -6.63 6.46 -48.93
C LYS A 411 -5.55 7.22 -48.18
N ASN A 412 -5.26 6.79 -46.96
CA ASN A 412 -4.26 7.46 -46.14
C ASN A 412 -2.90 6.75 -46.22
N ARG A 413 -1.85 7.54 -46.43
CA ARG A 413 -0.47 7.11 -46.27
C ARG A 413 -0.04 7.46 -44.87
N ILE A 414 0.04 6.46 -44.01
CA ILE A 414 0.23 6.61 -42.56
C ILE A 414 1.69 6.35 -42.21
N ALA A 415 2.25 7.24 -41.40
CA ALA A 415 3.57 7.07 -40.78
C ALA A 415 3.47 7.03 -39.26
N SER A 416 4.19 6.14 -38.64
CA SER A 416 4.34 6.08 -37.20
C SER A 416 5.79 6.27 -36.80
N VAL A 417 6.07 7.31 -36.02
CA VAL A 417 7.42 7.64 -35.55
C VAL A 417 7.54 7.28 -34.08
N ALA A 418 8.51 6.44 -33.74
CA ALA A 418 8.89 6.14 -32.36
C ALA A 418 10.19 6.86 -31.99
N ILE A 419 10.16 7.63 -30.90
CA ILE A 419 11.29 8.47 -30.45
C ILE A 419 11.92 7.82 -29.22
N GLY A 420 13.26 7.79 -29.16
CA GLY A 420 14.03 7.19 -28.05
C GLY A 420 14.10 5.66 -28.09
N VAL A 421 13.91 5.06 -29.27
CA VAL A 421 13.99 3.61 -29.48
C VAL A 421 14.62 3.30 -30.84
N SER A 422 15.38 2.18 -30.92
CA SER A 422 16.05 1.72 -32.15
C SER A 422 15.27 0.65 -32.92
N SER A 423 14.17 0.15 -32.37
CA SER A 423 13.40 -0.93 -32.97
C SER A 423 11.90 -0.69 -32.98
N ILE A 424 11.18 -1.38 -33.86
CA ILE A 424 9.73 -1.35 -33.94
C ILE A 424 9.14 -1.77 -32.58
N ASN A 425 8.30 -0.90 -32.03
CA ASN A 425 7.63 -1.14 -30.77
C ASN A 425 6.25 -1.85 -30.95
N PRO A 426 5.67 -2.38 -29.86
CA PRO A 426 4.37 -3.06 -29.93
C PRO A 426 3.24 -2.19 -30.52
N PHE A 427 3.24 -0.88 -30.30
CA PHE A 427 2.21 0.02 -30.86
C PHE A 427 2.30 0.05 -32.40
N GLN A 428 3.49 0.22 -32.94
CA GLN A 428 3.72 0.19 -34.40
C GLN A 428 3.36 -1.17 -34.99
N THR A 429 3.74 -2.26 -34.33
CA THR A 429 3.35 -3.63 -34.74
C THR A 429 1.82 -3.81 -34.80
N TRP A 430 1.10 -3.24 -33.82
CA TRP A 430 -0.36 -3.35 -33.82
C TRP A 430 -1.04 -2.45 -34.86
N LEU A 431 -0.52 -1.25 -35.15
CA LEU A 431 -1.05 -0.38 -36.21
C LEU A 431 -1.01 -1.12 -37.58
N ASN A 432 0.07 -1.80 -37.88
CA ASN A 432 0.25 -2.57 -39.12
C ASN A 432 -0.72 -3.76 -39.26
N ARG A 433 -1.53 -4.08 -38.25
CA ARG A 433 -2.61 -5.06 -38.37
C ARG A 433 -3.90 -4.49 -38.96
N TYR A 434 -4.02 -3.18 -38.99
CA TYR A 434 -5.23 -2.51 -39.47
C TYR A 434 -5.05 -1.93 -40.87
N THR A 435 -3.85 -1.49 -41.23
CA THR A 435 -3.50 -0.93 -42.54
C THR A 435 -1.98 -0.87 -42.66
N ASP A 436 -1.46 -0.66 -43.85
CA ASP A 436 -0.03 -0.42 -44.07
C ASP A 436 0.41 0.89 -43.43
N VAL A 437 1.32 0.81 -42.46
CA VAL A 437 1.87 1.96 -41.76
C VAL A 437 3.38 1.92 -41.86
N ALA A 438 3.98 2.96 -42.45
CA ALA A 438 5.41 3.13 -42.47
C ALA A 438 5.92 3.40 -41.03
N THR A 439 6.87 2.61 -40.57
CA THR A 439 7.37 2.71 -39.20
C THR A 439 8.78 3.27 -39.17
N PHE A 440 8.96 4.36 -38.46
CA PHE A 440 10.25 5.01 -38.25
C PHE A 440 10.63 4.97 -36.77
N GLN A 441 11.92 4.83 -36.50
CA GLN A 441 12.50 4.92 -35.17
C GLN A 441 13.61 5.98 -35.21
N ILE A 442 13.71 6.80 -34.17
CA ILE A 442 14.81 7.72 -33.96
C ILE A 442 15.29 7.62 -32.51
N GLU A 443 16.58 7.44 -32.34
CA GLU A 443 17.20 7.43 -31.01
C GLU A 443 17.64 8.84 -30.59
N GLU A 444 18.23 9.57 -31.55
CA GLU A 444 18.80 10.88 -31.28
C GLU A 444 18.03 12.02 -31.98
N PRO A 445 17.91 13.19 -31.35
CA PRO A 445 17.25 14.36 -31.95
C PRO A 445 17.83 14.80 -33.29
N SER A 446 19.11 14.52 -33.55
CA SER A 446 19.80 14.86 -34.82
C SER A 446 19.18 14.17 -36.04
N GLU A 447 18.59 13.00 -35.86
CA GLU A 447 17.95 12.24 -36.94
C GLU A 447 16.63 12.84 -37.43
N LEU A 448 16.05 13.75 -36.63
CA LEU A 448 14.75 14.36 -36.92
C LEU A 448 14.73 15.15 -38.22
N THR A 449 15.83 15.79 -38.58
CA THR A 449 15.92 16.59 -39.83
C THR A 449 15.80 15.71 -41.07
N THR A 450 16.47 14.56 -41.08
CA THR A 450 16.42 13.61 -42.20
C THR A 450 15.03 12.93 -42.26
N LEU A 451 14.45 12.63 -41.09
CA LEU A 451 13.13 12.03 -41.01
C LEU A 451 12.03 12.95 -41.51
N LYS A 452 12.09 14.26 -41.22
CA LYS A 452 11.09 15.25 -41.69
C LYS A 452 10.90 15.19 -43.22
N LYS A 453 11.95 15.08 -44.00
CA LYS A 453 11.86 14.98 -45.47
C LYS A 453 11.13 13.69 -45.88
N LYS A 454 11.37 12.58 -45.21
CA LYS A 454 10.68 11.31 -45.50
C LYS A 454 9.20 11.37 -45.13
N LEU A 455 8.84 12.13 -44.10
CA LEU A 455 7.45 12.26 -43.64
C LEU A 455 6.59 13.12 -44.57
N GLU A 456 7.16 13.91 -45.46
CA GLU A 456 6.42 14.68 -46.49
C GLU A 456 5.62 13.79 -47.45
N GLU A 457 6.00 12.50 -47.58
CA GLU A 457 5.29 11.54 -48.42
C GLU A 457 4.00 11.00 -47.73
N TYR A 458 3.77 11.29 -46.46
CA TYR A 458 2.66 10.79 -45.67
C TYR A 458 1.70 11.92 -45.31
N ASN A 459 0.42 11.58 -45.20
CA ASN A 459 -0.62 12.55 -44.86
C ASN A 459 -1.23 12.34 -43.47
N LEU A 460 -0.78 11.34 -42.75
CA LEU A 460 -1.19 11.03 -41.39
C LEU A 460 -0.01 10.46 -40.58
#